data_8ba029ad03cb9fa42eff2bf1ee1e945c
#
_entry.id   8ba029ad03cb9fa42eff2bf1ee1e945c
#
_cell.length_a   1.000
_cell.length_b   1.000
_cell.length_c   1.000
_cell.angle_alpha   90.00
_cell.angle_beta   90.00
_cell.angle_gamma   90.00
#
_symmetry.space_group_name_H-M   'P 1'
#
loop_
_entity.id
_entity.type
_entity.pdbx_description
1 polymer ?
#
loop_
_entity_poly.entity_id
_entity_poly.type
_entity_poly.pdbx_seq_one_letter_code
_entity_poly.pdbx_strand_id
1 'polypeptide(L)'
;MQPHEIKPDTALCTIIGFNAQTSMQRAYFNKIIKRHGLNATAIALNIKEEHFDIVMNNISNSKVDKMIIMNEFQSRAAQRCDTLDETAKASGRVDYIEITDGIIEGFCLDDAVLEQFENPEFIDDRIRLTYKMMLIAHRWYDAPCQIDEIPLLIA
;
A
#
# COMPACT_ATOMS: atom_id res chain seq x y z
N MET A 1 3.14 -14.90 0.36
CA MET A 1 3.48 -15.66 1.60
C MET A 1 2.57 -16.84 1.73
N GLN A 2 3.10 -17.98 2.10
CA GLN A 2 2.29 -19.17 2.35
C GLN A 2 1.56 -19.07 3.68
N PRO A 3 0.32 -19.61 3.80
CA PRO A 3 -0.42 -19.51 5.06
C PRO A 3 0.34 -20.09 6.28
N HIS A 4 1.15 -21.12 6.09
CA HIS A 4 1.92 -21.73 7.18
C HIS A 4 3.08 -20.85 7.66
N GLU A 5 3.41 -19.78 6.95
CA GLU A 5 4.44 -18.81 7.34
C GLU A 5 3.90 -17.73 8.29
N ILE A 6 2.57 -17.64 8.43
CA ILE A 6 1.94 -16.67 9.32
C ILE A 6 2.01 -17.17 10.75
N LYS A 7 2.59 -16.36 11.63
CA LYS A 7 2.73 -16.66 13.06
C LYS A 7 1.80 -15.76 13.87
N PRO A 8 1.54 -16.06 15.15
CA PRO A 8 0.68 -15.20 15.97
C PRO A 8 1.16 -13.75 16.08
N ASP A 9 2.47 -13.51 15.99
CA ASP A 9 3.06 -12.18 16.08
C ASP A 9 3.33 -11.53 14.72
N THR A 10 2.94 -12.17 13.61
CA THR A 10 3.13 -11.61 12.27
C THR A 10 2.28 -10.35 12.11
N ALA A 11 2.92 -9.24 11.71
CA ALA A 11 2.21 -8.00 11.41
C ALA A 11 1.44 -8.15 10.10
N LEU A 12 0.20 -7.67 10.08
CA LEU A 12 -0.68 -7.81 8.92
C LEU A 12 -1.06 -6.46 8.35
N CYS A 13 -1.09 -6.36 7.03
CA CYS A 13 -1.73 -5.26 6.33
C CYS A 13 -2.60 -5.84 5.21
N THR A 14 -3.43 -5.00 4.61
CA THR A 14 -4.38 -5.44 3.58
C THR A 14 -4.11 -4.68 2.29
N ILE A 15 -4.28 -5.34 1.16
CA ILE A 15 -4.26 -4.71 -0.17
C ILE A 15 -5.62 -4.95 -0.80
N ILE A 16 -6.31 -3.88 -1.23
CA ILE A 16 -7.60 -4.00 -1.90
C ILE A 16 -7.55 -3.52 -3.34
N GLY A 17 -8.25 -4.22 -4.20
CA GLY A 17 -8.36 -3.90 -5.61
C GLY A 17 -9.23 -4.94 -6.32
N PHE A 18 -9.49 -4.72 -7.61
CA PHE A 18 -10.25 -5.71 -8.40
C PHE A 18 -9.49 -7.04 -8.48
N ASN A 19 -8.17 -6.98 -8.62
CA ASN A 19 -7.31 -8.15 -8.76
C ASN A 19 -6.10 -8.03 -7.83
N ALA A 20 -6.36 -7.72 -6.56
CA ALA A 20 -5.28 -7.51 -5.58
C ALA A 20 -4.41 -8.74 -5.38
N GLN A 21 -4.99 -9.94 -5.44
CA GLN A 21 -4.26 -11.19 -5.20
C GLN A 21 -3.20 -11.48 -6.26
N THR A 22 -3.41 -11.02 -7.49
CA THR A 22 -2.46 -11.22 -8.60
C THR A 22 -1.76 -9.93 -9.01
N SER A 23 -1.84 -8.88 -8.16
CA SER A 23 -1.33 -7.56 -8.49
C SER A 23 0.20 -7.48 -8.36
N MET A 24 0.77 -6.53 -9.08
CA MET A 24 2.18 -6.17 -8.94
C MET A 24 2.46 -5.55 -7.56
N GLN A 25 1.51 -4.81 -7.01
CA GLN A 25 1.62 -4.25 -5.65
C GLN A 25 1.92 -5.35 -4.65
N ARG A 26 1.12 -6.41 -4.68
CA ARG A 26 1.32 -7.54 -3.77
C ARG A 26 2.65 -8.24 -4.02
N ALA A 27 2.99 -8.47 -5.29
CA ALA A 27 4.23 -9.15 -5.65
C ALA A 27 5.46 -8.37 -5.15
N TYR A 28 5.51 -7.07 -5.41
CA TYR A 28 6.65 -6.24 -4.99
C TYR A 28 6.70 -6.09 -3.48
N PHE A 29 5.57 -5.87 -2.83
CA PHE A 29 5.52 -5.74 -1.39
C PHE A 29 6.02 -7.01 -0.70
N ASN A 30 5.58 -8.18 -1.17
CA ASN A 30 6.03 -9.46 -0.64
C ASN A 30 7.53 -9.70 -0.87
N LYS A 31 8.05 -9.28 -2.02
CA LYS A 31 9.50 -9.38 -2.30
C LYS A 31 10.31 -8.52 -1.32
N ILE A 32 9.83 -7.32 -1.01
CA ILE A 32 10.49 -6.43 -0.06
C ILE A 32 10.51 -7.06 1.33
N ILE A 33 9.36 -7.53 1.80
CA ILE A 33 9.22 -8.19 3.09
C ILE A 33 10.17 -9.38 3.19
N LYS A 34 10.18 -10.23 2.18
CA LYS A 34 11.00 -11.43 2.15
C LYS A 34 12.49 -11.11 2.10
N ARG A 35 12.87 -10.12 1.28
CA ARG A 35 14.27 -9.71 1.13
C ARG A 35 14.87 -9.25 2.46
N HIS A 36 14.09 -8.52 3.25
CA HIS A 36 14.58 -7.97 4.52
C HIS A 36 14.22 -8.81 5.73
N GLY A 37 13.67 -10.01 5.51
CA GLY A 37 13.35 -10.94 6.59
C GLY A 37 12.34 -10.40 7.60
N LEU A 38 11.38 -9.60 7.15
CA LEU A 38 10.40 -8.97 8.03
C LEU A 38 9.30 -9.95 8.42
N ASN A 39 8.87 -9.90 9.69
CA ASN A 39 7.76 -10.71 10.17
C ASN A 39 6.42 -10.00 9.90
N ALA A 40 6.07 -9.89 8.64
CA ALA A 40 4.89 -9.18 8.16
C ALA A 40 4.34 -9.84 6.91
N THR A 41 3.06 -9.66 6.64
CA THR A 41 2.44 -10.13 5.41
C THR A 41 1.30 -9.22 4.99
N ALA A 42 1.06 -9.16 3.70
CA ALA A 42 -0.07 -8.43 3.12
C ALA A 42 -1.16 -9.43 2.72
N ILE A 43 -2.36 -9.22 3.25
CA ILE A 43 -3.55 -9.98 2.86
C ILE A 43 -4.20 -9.26 1.68
N ALA A 44 -4.25 -9.90 0.53
CA ALA A 44 -4.83 -9.28 -0.67
C ALA A 44 -6.30 -9.69 -0.81
N LEU A 45 -7.16 -8.70 -0.97
CA LEU A 45 -8.60 -8.90 -1.13
C LEU A 45 -9.04 -8.41 -2.50
N ASN A 46 -9.55 -9.32 -3.32
CA ASN A 46 -10.22 -8.95 -4.57
C ASN A 46 -11.63 -8.49 -4.22
N ILE A 47 -11.96 -7.24 -4.54
CA ILE A 47 -13.30 -6.70 -4.29
C ILE A 47 -13.84 -6.10 -5.57
N LYS A 48 -15.16 -6.14 -5.73
CA LYS A 48 -15.86 -5.49 -6.82
C LYS A 48 -16.20 -4.06 -6.45
N GLU A 49 -16.42 -3.23 -7.46
CA GLU A 49 -16.75 -1.82 -7.25
C GLU A 49 -17.94 -1.63 -6.30
N GLU A 50 -18.98 -2.44 -6.46
CA GLU A 50 -20.20 -2.37 -5.64
C GLU A 50 -19.97 -2.75 -4.17
N HIS A 51 -18.87 -3.42 -3.85
CA HIS A 51 -18.56 -3.85 -2.49
C HIS A 51 -17.66 -2.86 -1.74
N PHE A 52 -17.13 -1.87 -2.43
CA PHE A 52 -16.17 -0.95 -1.83
C PHE A 52 -16.75 -0.22 -0.62
N ASP A 53 -17.94 0.33 -0.75
CA ASP A 53 -18.56 1.08 0.35
C ASP A 53 -18.84 0.21 1.56
N ILE A 54 -19.24 -1.06 1.34
CA ILE A 54 -19.47 -2.01 2.44
C ILE A 54 -18.16 -2.25 3.19
N VAL A 55 -17.07 -2.46 2.46
CA VAL A 55 -15.74 -2.66 3.06
C VAL A 55 -15.36 -1.45 3.90
N MET A 56 -15.49 -0.25 3.34
CA MET A 56 -15.09 0.98 4.04
C MET A 56 -16.00 1.29 5.23
N ASN A 57 -17.29 0.97 5.15
CA ASN A 57 -18.20 1.18 6.28
C ASN A 57 -17.85 0.31 7.49
N ASN A 58 -17.26 -0.86 7.25
CA ASN A 58 -16.96 -1.83 8.31
C ASN A 58 -15.52 -1.77 8.78
N ILE A 59 -14.65 -1.04 8.08
CA ILE A 59 -13.22 -1.07 8.34
C ILE A 59 -12.87 -0.55 9.74
N SER A 60 -13.56 0.51 10.20
CA SER A 60 -13.30 1.11 11.51
C SER A 60 -13.62 0.18 12.67
N ASN A 61 -14.48 -0.82 12.43
CA ASN A 61 -14.88 -1.81 13.44
C ASN A 61 -14.14 -3.13 13.29
N SER A 62 -13.22 -3.22 12.33
CA SER A 62 -12.43 -4.43 12.10
C SER A 62 -11.06 -4.30 12.76
N LYS A 63 -10.27 -5.36 12.68
CA LYS A 63 -8.89 -5.35 13.16
C LYS A 63 -7.91 -4.82 12.11
N VAL A 64 -8.40 -4.42 10.94
CA VAL A 64 -7.57 -3.83 9.89
C VAL A 64 -7.18 -2.42 10.31
N ASP A 65 -5.88 -2.15 10.36
CA ASP A 65 -5.35 -0.83 10.72
C ASP A 65 -4.45 -0.23 9.63
N LYS A 66 -4.11 -1.01 8.60
CA LYS A 66 -3.24 -0.59 7.50
C LYS A 66 -3.73 -1.20 6.21
N MET A 67 -3.90 -0.38 5.17
CA MET A 67 -4.44 -0.84 3.90
C MET A 67 -3.79 -0.12 2.73
N ILE A 68 -3.30 -0.89 1.76
CA ILE A 68 -2.80 -0.39 0.48
C ILE A 68 -3.97 -0.38 -0.49
N ILE A 69 -4.15 0.73 -1.20
CA ILE A 69 -5.30 0.94 -2.09
C ILE A 69 -4.81 0.91 -3.54
N MET A 70 -5.34 0.01 -4.36
CA MET A 70 -5.00 -0.05 -5.76
C MET A 70 -5.68 1.07 -6.54
N ASN A 71 -5.14 1.39 -7.72
CA ASN A 71 -5.48 2.57 -8.51
C ASN A 71 -6.99 2.80 -8.68
N GLU A 72 -7.74 1.74 -8.93
CA GLU A 72 -9.18 1.83 -9.21
C GLU A 72 -10.01 2.34 -8.03
N PHE A 73 -9.48 2.26 -6.81
CA PHE A 73 -10.19 2.70 -5.60
C PHE A 73 -9.57 3.91 -4.92
N GLN A 74 -8.48 4.45 -5.45
CA GLN A 74 -7.72 5.51 -4.75
C GLN A 74 -8.53 6.79 -4.55
N SER A 75 -9.30 7.21 -5.55
CA SER A 75 -10.12 8.42 -5.44
C SER A 75 -11.31 8.21 -4.49
N ARG A 76 -11.95 7.06 -4.58
CA ARG A 76 -13.08 6.74 -3.69
C ARG A 76 -12.63 6.59 -2.24
N ALA A 77 -11.47 5.97 -2.03
CA ALA A 77 -10.91 5.83 -0.69
C ALA A 77 -10.56 7.19 -0.09
N ALA A 78 -10.05 8.12 -0.89
CA ALA A 78 -9.76 9.48 -0.41
C ALA A 78 -11.01 10.16 0.15
N GLN A 79 -12.16 9.95 -0.48
CA GLN A 79 -13.43 10.52 -0.03
C GLN A 79 -13.92 9.92 1.29
N ARG A 80 -13.41 8.76 1.67
CA ARG A 80 -13.80 8.06 2.90
C ARG A 80 -12.83 8.29 4.05
N CYS A 81 -11.76 9.05 3.85
CA CYS A 81 -10.79 9.35 4.89
C CYS A 81 -11.26 10.51 5.75
N ASP A 82 -11.00 10.42 7.05
CA ASP A 82 -11.26 11.53 7.97
C ASP A 82 -10.24 12.64 7.80
N THR A 83 -8.99 12.27 7.52
CA THR A 83 -7.91 13.21 7.25
C THR A 83 -7.09 12.73 6.04
N LEU A 84 -6.47 13.68 5.36
CA LEU A 84 -5.60 13.43 4.20
C LEU A 84 -4.29 14.21 4.38
N ASP A 85 -3.16 13.62 3.94
CA ASP A 85 -1.93 14.40 3.89
C ASP A 85 -1.99 15.42 2.74
N GLU A 86 -1.00 16.31 2.66
CA GLU A 86 -1.02 17.39 1.68
C GLU A 86 -1.05 16.89 0.23
N THR A 87 -0.30 15.83 -0.06
CA THR A 87 -0.29 15.24 -1.41
C THR A 87 -1.65 14.65 -1.77
N ALA A 88 -2.30 13.97 -0.81
CA ALA A 88 -3.62 13.40 -1.03
C ALA A 88 -4.68 14.47 -1.22
N LYS A 89 -4.60 15.57 -0.46
CA LYS A 89 -5.52 16.70 -0.63
C LYS A 89 -5.41 17.29 -2.03
N ALA A 90 -4.19 17.45 -2.53
CA ALA A 90 -3.95 18.02 -3.83
C ALA A 90 -4.37 17.10 -4.98
N SER A 91 -4.12 15.80 -4.86
CA SER A 91 -4.40 14.83 -5.93
C SER A 91 -5.81 14.26 -5.89
N GLY A 92 -6.45 14.26 -4.72
CA GLY A 92 -7.75 13.61 -4.51
C GLY A 92 -7.65 12.09 -4.49
N ARG A 93 -6.45 11.53 -4.27
CA ARG A 93 -6.21 10.09 -4.27
C ARG A 93 -5.33 9.69 -3.10
N VAL A 94 -5.46 8.43 -2.66
CA VAL A 94 -4.62 7.88 -1.60
C VAL A 94 -3.97 6.57 -2.07
N ASP A 95 -2.69 6.41 -1.79
CA ASP A 95 -1.98 5.16 -2.03
C ASP A 95 -2.20 4.16 -0.90
N TYR A 96 -2.32 4.65 0.32
CA TYR A 96 -2.58 3.79 1.48
C TYR A 96 -3.32 4.58 2.56
N ILE A 97 -3.94 3.84 3.47
CA ILE A 97 -4.63 4.41 4.63
C ILE A 97 -4.16 3.73 5.91
N GLU A 98 -4.26 4.48 7.01
CA GLU A 98 -4.00 3.97 8.36
C GLU A 98 -5.23 4.26 9.20
N ILE A 99 -5.61 3.32 10.06
CA ILE A 99 -6.78 3.44 10.92
C ILE A 99 -6.33 3.35 12.37
N THR A 100 -6.62 4.39 13.16
CA THR A 100 -6.29 4.45 14.57
C THR A 100 -7.51 4.95 15.34
N ASP A 101 -8.00 4.15 16.28
CA ASP A 101 -9.19 4.48 17.09
C ASP A 101 -10.39 4.88 16.23
N GLY A 102 -10.58 4.17 15.11
CA GLY A 102 -11.68 4.42 14.17
C GLY A 102 -11.46 5.60 13.22
N ILE A 103 -10.36 6.33 13.36
CA ILE A 103 -10.02 7.47 12.49
C ILE A 103 -9.24 6.97 11.30
N ILE A 104 -9.71 7.29 10.10
CA ILE A 104 -9.09 6.87 8.83
C ILE A 104 -8.25 8.02 8.28
N GLU A 105 -6.95 7.80 8.17
CA GLU A 105 -6.01 8.77 7.60
C GLU A 105 -5.51 8.27 6.24
N GLY A 106 -5.56 9.13 5.24
CA GLY A 106 -5.12 8.78 3.88
C GLY A 106 -3.86 9.50 3.46
N PHE A 107 -3.02 8.79 2.72
CA PHE A 107 -1.69 9.27 2.30
C PHE A 107 -1.48 8.98 0.81
N CYS A 108 -0.87 9.95 0.12
CA CYS A 108 -0.47 9.80 -1.28
C CYS A 108 1.04 9.96 -1.41
N LEU A 109 1.67 9.09 -2.17
CA LEU A 109 3.13 9.06 -2.32
C LEU A 109 3.62 9.69 -3.63
N ASP A 110 2.75 10.34 -4.40
CA ASP A 110 3.13 10.92 -5.69
C ASP A 110 4.25 11.94 -5.56
N ASP A 111 4.17 12.84 -4.56
CA ASP A 111 5.21 13.85 -4.37
C ASP A 111 6.55 13.23 -3.96
N ALA A 112 6.52 12.17 -3.16
CA ALA A 112 7.74 11.46 -2.77
C ALA A 112 8.44 10.85 -3.99
N VAL A 113 7.67 10.32 -4.94
CA VAL A 113 8.21 9.80 -6.21
C VAL A 113 8.83 10.94 -7.02
N LEU A 114 8.14 12.08 -7.12
CA LEU A 114 8.66 13.24 -7.85
C LEU A 114 9.96 13.78 -7.25
N GLU A 115 10.07 13.80 -5.94
CA GLU A 115 11.28 14.26 -5.25
C GLU A 115 12.46 13.32 -5.46
N GLN A 116 12.20 12.03 -5.61
CA GLN A 116 13.25 11.02 -5.69
C GLN A 116 13.84 10.89 -7.09
N PHE A 117 13.04 11.08 -8.14
CA PHE A 117 13.46 10.86 -9.52
C PHE A 117 13.49 12.16 -10.31
N GLU A 118 14.62 12.44 -11.01
CA GLU A 118 14.81 13.67 -11.77
C GLU A 118 13.79 13.83 -12.88
N ASN A 119 13.48 12.75 -13.59
CA ASN A 119 12.55 12.76 -14.73
C ASN A 119 11.47 11.69 -14.51
N PRO A 120 10.54 11.93 -13.58
CA PRO A 120 9.57 10.91 -13.20
C PRO A 120 8.67 10.46 -14.35
N GLU A 121 8.44 11.30 -15.37
CA GLU A 121 7.64 10.94 -16.52
C GLU A 121 8.30 9.89 -17.41
N PHE A 122 9.61 9.68 -17.27
CA PHE A 122 10.35 8.70 -18.07
C PHE A 122 10.66 7.41 -17.31
N ILE A 123 10.28 7.31 -16.03
CA ILE A 123 10.50 6.08 -15.29
C ILE A 123 9.40 5.06 -15.60
N ASP A 124 9.82 3.80 -15.62
CA ASP A 124 8.92 2.66 -15.79
C ASP A 124 7.90 2.62 -14.64
N ASP A 125 6.66 2.26 -14.94
CA ASP A 125 5.62 2.12 -13.92
C ASP A 125 6.00 1.12 -12.83
N ARG A 126 6.76 0.08 -13.17
CA ARG A 126 7.24 -0.90 -12.19
C ARG A 126 8.21 -0.27 -11.20
N ILE A 127 9.07 0.64 -11.66
CA ILE A 127 10.00 1.37 -10.79
C ILE A 127 9.22 2.26 -9.83
N ARG A 128 8.26 3.00 -10.36
CA ARG A 128 7.41 3.89 -9.55
C ARG A 128 6.66 3.10 -8.48
N LEU A 129 6.03 2.01 -8.90
CA LEU A 129 5.24 1.17 -8.00
C LEU A 129 6.11 0.50 -6.93
N THR A 130 7.27 -0.03 -7.34
CA THR A 130 8.21 -0.66 -6.40
C THR A 130 8.67 0.35 -5.35
N TYR A 131 9.00 1.56 -5.78
CA TYR A 131 9.43 2.59 -4.84
C TYR A 131 8.32 2.94 -3.85
N LYS A 132 7.07 3.06 -4.31
CA LYS A 132 5.93 3.29 -3.41
C LYS A 132 5.80 2.17 -2.38
N MET A 133 5.94 0.92 -2.80
CA MET A 133 5.87 -0.22 -1.87
C MET A 133 7.02 -0.22 -0.88
N MET A 134 8.21 0.19 -1.30
CA MET A 134 9.36 0.34 -0.41
C MET A 134 9.11 1.41 0.66
N LEU A 135 8.54 2.55 0.27
CA LEU A 135 8.20 3.62 1.20
C LEU A 135 7.16 3.17 2.24
N ILE A 136 6.15 2.41 1.80
CA ILE A 136 5.13 1.88 2.70
C ILE A 136 5.74 0.87 3.68
N ALA A 137 6.55 -0.06 3.18
CA ALA A 137 7.21 -1.05 4.04
C ALA A 137 8.17 -0.38 5.04
N HIS A 138 8.86 0.68 4.61
CA HIS A 138 9.71 1.46 5.50
C HIS A 138 8.90 2.11 6.62
N ARG A 139 7.79 2.74 6.27
CA ARG A 139 6.93 3.42 7.25
C ARG A 139 6.32 2.44 8.25
N TRP A 140 5.82 1.30 7.76
CA TRP A 140 5.07 0.38 8.62
C TRP A 140 5.95 -0.62 9.37
N TYR A 141 7.05 -1.04 8.77
CA TYR A 141 7.84 -2.18 9.28
C TYR A 141 9.33 -1.88 9.35
N ASP A 142 9.74 -0.63 9.21
CA ASP A 142 11.14 -0.18 9.25
C ASP A 142 12.03 -0.88 8.21
N ALA A 143 11.47 -1.30 7.09
CA ALA A 143 12.25 -1.89 6.02
C ALA A 143 13.26 -0.86 5.47
N PRO A 144 14.51 -1.25 5.18
CA PRO A 144 15.42 -0.35 4.48
C PRO A 144 14.81 0.10 3.15
N CYS A 145 14.94 1.39 2.84
CA CYS A 145 14.43 1.95 1.58
C CYS A 145 15.61 2.48 0.78
N GLN A 146 16.23 1.61 -0.01
CA GLN A 146 17.40 1.93 -0.82
C GLN A 146 17.07 1.73 -2.29
N ILE A 147 17.20 2.79 -3.07
CA ILE A 147 16.81 2.84 -4.49
C ILE A 147 17.60 1.85 -5.33
N ASP A 148 18.84 1.58 -4.99
CA ASP A 148 19.67 0.62 -5.71
C ASP A 148 19.15 -0.83 -5.62
N GLU A 149 18.20 -1.10 -4.74
CA GLU A 149 17.55 -2.42 -4.65
C GLU A 149 16.46 -2.60 -5.72
N ILE A 150 15.94 -1.52 -6.30
CA ILE A 150 14.83 -1.60 -7.25
C ILE A 150 15.08 -2.58 -8.40
N PRO A 151 16.25 -2.57 -9.07
CA PRO A 151 16.50 -3.54 -10.15
C PRO A 151 16.38 -4.99 -9.72
N LEU A 152 16.71 -5.28 -8.47
CA LEU A 152 16.60 -6.64 -7.93
C LEU A 152 15.15 -7.02 -7.62
N LEU A 153 14.33 -6.06 -7.25
CA LEU A 153 12.93 -6.30 -6.89
C LEU A 153 12.03 -6.47 -8.10
N ILE A 154 12.34 -5.80 -9.21
CA ILE A 154 11.54 -5.90 -10.45
C ILE A 154 12.03 -6.97 -11.41
N ALA A 155 13.16 -7.59 -11.13
CA ALA A 155 13.74 -8.65 -11.98
C ALA A 155 12.89 -9.92 -12.03
#